data_9258df12be9224ececdf662c353e0be1
#
_entry.id   9258df12be9224ececdf662c353e0be1
#
_cell.length_a   1.000
_cell.length_b   1.000
_cell.length_c   1.000
_cell.angle_alpha   90.00
_cell.angle_beta   90.00
_cell.angle_gamma   90.00
#
_symmetry.space_group_name_H-M   'P 1'
#
loop_
_entity.id
_entity.type
_entity.pdbx_description
1 polymer ?
#
loop_
_entity_poly.entity_id
_entity_poly.type
_entity_poly.pdbx_seq_one_letter_code
_entity_poly.pdbx_strand_id
1 'polypeptide(L)'
;MTPPVTSAELADPGVDPAVDPLAAPLPVGYHRIARTVSAGELAHHTQLLLDNGFRVALVAGHDGMGAAAGGGQAASEDMRVVYLFLHPATDERVELHLRCDPADPHVPSLAGLSFAAGRFEREIRDLFGIVPDEHPMPSRLVRHFHWPTGWHPMLAGAGEPPPFGDVDGPFSFRIVEGTGVYEIPVGPVHAGMIGPGHFRFSVVGETILNLKVRLWFVHRGIEKLFEGSPPAQAIALAERISGDTSVGHTLAFCQAVEDACGTEVSVADRQVRAVLLELERMYNHVTDIGALCNDVGHSILNNQAQRVKEDLLRINDQVTGSRLLRGGVRLGGVNVVGLPDPGRLAGIAADIGEIAALAVGHSVVRDRFAGTAVLTRQQAVDLGTLGYVARASGFSIDARRDHPVPGVPIPPAGTRTVDGDVLSRFLMRVNEIDESVALVTDLVARVGTASDDDAESVEQPRRVAGSGVGIVEGWRGTIVHRVEIRAGLLTRVKIVDPSFFNWPALPVAMADTIVPDFPLANKSFNLSYAGNDL
;
A
#
# COMPACT_ATOMS: atom_id res chain seq x y z
N MET A 1 -27.99 -7.84 -20.24
CA MET A 1 -27.43 -6.77 -19.40
C MET A 1 -28.31 -6.72 -18.15
N THR A 2 -27.84 -7.32 -17.07
CA THR A 2 -28.44 -7.18 -15.75
C THR A 2 -28.19 -5.75 -15.27
N PRO A 3 -29.16 -5.05 -14.67
CA PRO A 3 -28.95 -3.70 -14.17
C PRO A 3 -27.88 -3.71 -13.06
N PRO A 4 -27.11 -2.63 -12.87
CA PRO A 4 -26.13 -2.56 -11.80
C PRO A 4 -26.84 -2.69 -10.45
N VAL A 5 -26.27 -3.51 -9.57
CA VAL A 5 -26.73 -3.65 -8.17
C VAL A 5 -26.50 -2.29 -7.50
N THR A 6 -27.55 -1.66 -7.05
CA THR A 6 -27.47 -0.39 -6.34
C THR A 6 -27.12 -0.62 -4.86
N SER A 7 -26.49 0.36 -4.22
CA SER A 7 -26.19 0.33 -2.78
C SER A 7 -27.44 0.05 -1.90
N ALA A 8 -28.64 0.28 -2.42
CA ALA A 8 -29.91 -0.04 -1.76
C ALA A 8 -30.23 -1.54 -1.71
N GLU A 9 -29.73 -2.34 -2.67
CA GLU A 9 -29.92 -3.81 -2.67
C GLU A 9 -28.96 -4.54 -1.73
N LEU A 10 -27.93 -3.85 -1.26
CA LEU A 10 -26.98 -4.33 -0.25
C LEU A 10 -27.37 -3.95 1.18
N ALA A 11 -28.44 -3.18 1.38
CA ALA A 11 -28.93 -2.81 2.70
C ALA A 11 -29.78 -3.94 3.30
N ASP A 12 -29.40 -4.41 4.50
CA ASP A 12 -30.14 -5.44 5.24
C ASP A 12 -31.30 -4.80 6.04
N PRO A 13 -32.57 -5.22 5.88
CA PRO A 13 -33.72 -4.66 6.57
C PRO A 13 -33.99 -5.25 7.96
N GLY A 14 -33.07 -5.94 8.62
CA GLY A 14 -33.42 -6.62 9.85
C GLY A 14 -32.32 -7.00 10.83
N VAL A 15 -31.69 -6.02 11.50
CA VAL A 15 -30.94 -6.29 12.74
C VAL A 15 -31.57 -5.52 13.89
N ASP A 16 -32.14 -6.26 14.83
CA ASP A 16 -32.69 -5.74 16.10
C ASP A 16 -31.54 -5.27 17.02
N PRO A 17 -31.51 -3.99 17.48
CA PRO A 17 -30.41 -3.43 18.26
C PRO A 17 -30.39 -3.87 19.76
N ALA A 18 -31.14 -4.88 20.13
CA ALA A 18 -31.29 -5.30 21.54
C ALA A 18 -30.27 -6.34 22.02
N VAL A 19 -29.21 -6.63 21.30
CA VAL A 19 -28.18 -7.63 21.65
C VAL A 19 -26.89 -6.93 22.05
N ASP A 20 -26.49 -7.16 23.32
CA ASP A 20 -25.21 -6.86 23.99
C ASP A 20 -24.42 -5.63 23.52
N PRO A 21 -24.30 -4.55 24.31
CA PRO A 21 -23.52 -3.35 23.93
C PRO A 21 -22.03 -3.60 23.68
N LEU A 22 -21.47 -4.76 24.05
CA LEU A 22 -20.12 -5.20 23.73
C LEU A 22 -20.05 -5.93 22.37
N ALA A 23 -21.16 -6.43 21.86
CA ALA A 23 -21.27 -7.10 20.56
C ALA A 23 -21.78 -6.18 19.45
N ALA A 24 -22.13 -4.93 19.73
CA ALA A 24 -22.56 -3.97 18.71
C ALA A 24 -21.46 -3.76 17.66
N PRO A 25 -21.77 -3.85 16.36
CA PRO A 25 -20.81 -3.54 15.33
C PRO A 25 -20.29 -2.12 15.52
N LEU A 26 -18.97 -1.92 15.34
CA LEU A 26 -18.38 -0.58 15.43
C LEU A 26 -19.01 0.32 14.37
N PRO A 27 -19.34 1.59 14.71
CA PRO A 27 -19.80 2.54 13.72
C PRO A 27 -18.82 2.61 12.54
N VAL A 28 -19.33 2.50 11.34
CA VAL A 28 -18.53 2.67 10.11
C VAL A 28 -18.47 4.13 9.71
N GLY A 29 -17.34 4.53 9.14
CA GLY A 29 -17.15 5.89 8.66
C GLY A 29 -17.84 6.18 7.32
N TYR A 30 -17.47 7.30 6.73
CA TYR A 30 -18.09 7.90 5.56
C TYR A 30 -17.97 7.03 4.29
N HIS A 31 -19.01 7.04 3.44
CA HIS A 31 -19.10 6.27 2.18
C HIS A 31 -18.82 4.77 2.29
N ARG A 32 -18.98 4.17 3.47
CA ARG A 32 -18.70 2.77 3.68
C ARG A 32 -19.94 2.01 4.15
N ILE A 33 -20.20 0.89 3.47
CA ILE A 33 -21.24 -0.06 3.84
C ILE A 33 -20.55 -1.29 4.44
N ALA A 34 -20.97 -1.71 5.64
CA ALA A 34 -20.50 -2.94 6.24
C ALA A 34 -21.64 -3.96 6.29
N ARG A 35 -21.35 -5.20 5.89
CA ARG A 35 -22.30 -6.31 5.90
C ARG A 35 -21.66 -7.55 6.52
N THR A 36 -22.39 -8.19 7.44
CA THR A 36 -22.01 -9.52 7.93
C THR A 36 -22.50 -10.56 6.92
N VAL A 37 -21.63 -11.50 6.57
CA VAL A 37 -21.92 -12.60 5.65
C VAL A 37 -21.59 -13.93 6.31
N SER A 38 -22.30 -14.99 5.94
CA SER A 38 -21.95 -16.36 6.29
C SER A 38 -20.83 -16.90 5.39
N ALA A 39 -20.19 -17.98 5.81
CA ALA A 39 -19.17 -18.67 4.99
C ALA A 39 -19.72 -19.08 3.61
N GLY A 40 -20.97 -19.55 3.53
CA GLY A 40 -21.59 -19.94 2.28
C GLY A 40 -21.91 -18.78 1.33
N GLU A 41 -22.05 -17.56 1.83
CA GLU A 41 -22.37 -16.36 1.03
C GLU A 41 -21.14 -15.58 0.58
N LEU A 42 -20.00 -15.74 1.26
CA LEU A 42 -18.80 -14.92 1.03
C LEU A 42 -18.34 -14.91 -0.44
N ALA A 43 -18.19 -16.09 -1.05
CA ALA A 43 -17.72 -16.20 -2.43
C ALA A 43 -18.71 -15.56 -3.42
N HIS A 44 -20.02 -15.76 -3.21
CA HIS A 44 -21.06 -15.17 -4.04
C HIS A 44 -21.05 -13.64 -3.99
N HIS A 45 -21.03 -13.05 -2.79
CA HIS A 45 -20.95 -11.58 -2.64
C HIS A 45 -19.66 -11.01 -3.20
N THR A 46 -18.53 -11.70 -3.00
CA THR A 46 -17.25 -11.31 -3.59
C THR A 46 -17.31 -11.28 -5.10
N GLN A 47 -17.85 -12.33 -5.74
CA GLN A 47 -18.00 -12.40 -7.19
C GLN A 47 -18.88 -11.25 -7.71
N LEU A 48 -20.03 -10.99 -7.06
CA LEU A 48 -20.90 -9.88 -7.42
C LEU A 48 -20.17 -8.54 -7.36
N LEU A 49 -19.38 -8.27 -6.31
CA LEU A 49 -18.61 -7.04 -6.19
C LEU A 49 -17.56 -6.93 -7.29
N LEU A 50 -16.80 -7.99 -7.57
CA LEU A 50 -15.79 -8.00 -8.65
C LEU A 50 -16.41 -7.78 -10.03
N ASP A 51 -17.54 -8.42 -10.32
CA ASP A 51 -18.27 -8.29 -11.59
C ASP A 51 -18.82 -6.86 -11.78
N ASN A 52 -19.09 -6.14 -10.69
CA ASN A 52 -19.53 -4.75 -10.71
C ASN A 52 -18.36 -3.75 -10.64
N GLY A 53 -17.12 -4.18 -10.83
CA GLY A 53 -15.95 -3.30 -10.94
C GLY A 53 -15.28 -2.93 -9.61
N PHE A 54 -15.71 -3.51 -8.50
CA PHE A 54 -14.98 -3.40 -7.24
C PHE A 54 -13.67 -4.18 -7.30
N ARG A 55 -12.69 -3.76 -6.52
CA ARG A 55 -11.42 -4.47 -6.32
C ARG A 55 -11.20 -4.76 -4.84
N VAL A 56 -10.56 -5.88 -4.54
CA VAL A 56 -10.09 -6.17 -3.17
C VAL A 56 -9.01 -5.16 -2.79
N ALA A 57 -9.21 -4.44 -1.69
CA ALA A 57 -8.24 -3.48 -1.17
C ALA A 57 -7.44 -4.02 0.01
N LEU A 58 -8.08 -4.80 0.88
CA LEU A 58 -7.44 -5.50 1.98
C LEU A 58 -8.29 -6.67 2.48
N VAL A 59 -7.63 -7.62 3.15
CA VAL A 59 -8.27 -8.62 4.01
C VAL A 59 -7.58 -8.58 5.37
N ALA A 60 -8.35 -8.46 6.44
CA ALA A 60 -7.85 -8.26 7.79
C ALA A 60 -8.42 -9.31 8.77
N GLY A 61 -7.56 -10.08 9.41
CA GLY A 61 -7.93 -10.88 10.57
C GLY A 61 -8.12 -10.00 11.81
N HIS A 62 -9.05 -10.37 12.65
CA HIS A 62 -9.36 -9.76 13.95
C HIS A 62 -9.54 -10.84 15.00
N ASP A 63 -8.95 -10.66 16.14
CA ASP A 63 -9.04 -11.55 17.31
C ASP A 63 -10.16 -11.14 18.29
N GLY A 64 -10.97 -10.16 18.02
CA GLY A 64 -12.07 -9.74 18.89
C GLY A 64 -11.71 -9.31 20.33
N MET A 65 -10.55 -9.66 20.83
CA MET A 65 -10.01 -9.28 22.14
C MET A 65 -9.53 -7.82 22.12
N GLY A 66 -10.41 -6.88 21.79
CA GLY A 66 -10.11 -5.47 22.02
C GLY A 66 -9.80 -5.26 23.49
N ALA A 67 -8.56 -4.80 23.79
CA ALA A 67 -8.00 -4.50 25.08
C ALA A 67 -9.05 -4.35 26.20
N ALA A 68 -9.28 -5.38 26.98
CA ALA A 68 -9.89 -5.26 28.29
C ALA A 68 -8.90 -4.47 29.16
N ALA A 69 -9.01 -3.14 29.15
CA ALA A 69 -8.44 -2.29 30.18
C ALA A 69 -9.17 -2.61 31.49
N GLY A 70 -8.83 -3.72 32.14
CA GLY A 70 -9.42 -4.17 33.40
C GLY A 70 -9.55 -5.67 33.43
N GLY A 71 -8.52 -6.35 33.83
CA GLY A 71 -8.32 -7.70 34.31
C GLY A 71 -9.49 -8.70 34.43
N GLY A 72 -10.34 -8.88 33.44
CA GLY A 72 -11.36 -9.89 33.38
C GLY A 72 -11.22 -10.72 32.13
N GLN A 73 -10.94 -12.02 32.27
CA GLN A 73 -11.00 -13.01 31.21
C GLN A 73 -12.43 -13.09 30.64
N ALA A 74 -12.74 -12.33 29.61
CA ALA A 74 -13.80 -12.69 28.69
C ALA A 74 -13.09 -13.16 27.41
N ALA A 75 -13.09 -14.46 27.15
CA ALA A 75 -12.72 -15.03 25.89
C ALA A 75 -13.56 -14.35 24.81
N SER A 76 -12.92 -13.75 23.81
CA SER A 76 -13.60 -13.05 22.75
C SER A 76 -14.31 -14.05 21.84
N GLU A 77 -15.61 -13.94 21.77
CA GLU A 77 -16.44 -14.69 20.82
C GLU A 77 -16.42 -14.08 19.40
N ASP A 78 -15.57 -13.08 19.10
CA ASP A 78 -15.65 -12.28 17.88
C ASP A 78 -14.41 -12.38 16.99
N MET A 79 -13.86 -13.59 16.84
CA MET A 79 -12.84 -13.81 15.80
C MET A 79 -13.51 -13.65 14.43
N ARG A 80 -12.94 -12.77 13.59
CA ARG A 80 -13.51 -12.49 12.27
C ARG A 80 -12.48 -12.09 11.24
N VAL A 81 -12.88 -12.17 9.98
CA VAL A 81 -12.14 -11.61 8.84
C VAL A 81 -12.97 -10.49 8.21
N VAL A 82 -12.31 -9.37 7.93
CA VAL A 82 -12.91 -8.23 7.22
C VAL A 82 -12.29 -8.14 5.84
N TYR A 83 -13.13 -8.14 4.82
CA TYR A 83 -12.78 -7.97 3.43
C TYR A 83 -13.24 -6.59 2.96
N LEU A 84 -12.31 -5.71 2.58
CA LEU A 84 -12.64 -4.37 2.07
C LEU A 84 -12.53 -4.36 0.54
N PHE A 85 -13.59 -3.92 -0.09
CA PHE A 85 -13.68 -3.70 -1.52
C PHE A 85 -13.86 -2.21 -1.82
N LEU A 86 -13.19 -1.73 -2.86
CA LEU A 86 -13.25 -0.34 -3.32
C LEU A 86 -13.68 -0.29 -4.78
N HIS A 87 -14.59 0.64 -5.10
CA HIS A 87 -15.02 0.90 -6.48
C HIS A 87 -14.38 2.19 -7.00
N PRO A 88 -13.53 2.13 -8.04
CA PRO A 88 -12.74 3.29 -8.47
C PRO A 88 -13.58 4.40 -9.15
N ALA A 89 -14.73 4.06 -9.76
CA ALA A 89 -15.53 5.05 -10.47
C ALA A 89 -16.58 5.76 -9.59
N THR A 90 -16.98 5.16 -8.45
CA THR A 90 -18.06 5.69 -7.59
C THR A 90 -17.60 6.06 -6.19
N ASP A 91 -16.33 5.80 -5.85
CA ASP A 91 -15.76 5.92 -4.48
C ASP A 91 -16.52 5.09 -3.42
N GLU A 92 -17.33 4.12 -3.84
CA GLU A 92 -18.03 3.22 -2.92
C GLU A 92 -17.06 2.26 -2.23
N ARG A 93 -17.31 2.02 -0.94
CA ARG A 93 -16.49 1.17 -0.08
C ARG A 93 -17.38 0.15 0.60
N VAL A 94 -17.12 -1.13 0.37
CA VAL A 94 -17.90 -2.23 0.92
C VAL A 94 -17.02 -3.11 1.80
N GLU A 95 -17.42 -3.32 3.05
CA GLU A 95 -16.82 -4.30 3.96
C GLU A 95 -17.73 -5.51 4.09
N LEU A 96 -17.19 -6.70 3.82
CA LEU A 96 -17.81 -7.96 4.20
C LEU A 96 -17.13 -8.48 5.46
N HIS A 97 -17.91 -8.74 6.50
CA HIS A 97 -17.46 -9.26 7.79
C HIS A 97 -17.87 -10.72 7.91
N LEU A 98 -16.90 -11.62 8.01
CA LEU A 98 -17.12 -13.05 8.24
C LEU A 98 -16.63 -13.44 9.63
N ARG A 99 -17.50 -13.94 10.48
CA ARG A 99 -17.14 -14.51 11.79
C ARG A 99 -16.60 -15.92 11.61
N CYS A 100 -15.59 -16.28 12.40
CA CYS A 100 -15.04 -17.64 12.48
C CYS A 100 -15.11 -18.15 13.91
N ASP A 101 -15.15 -19.47 14.06
CA ASP A 101 -15.05 -20.12 15.37
C ASP A 101 -13.62 -19.94 15.91
N PRO A 102 -13.41 -19.29 17.07
CA PRO A 102 -12.08 -19.13 17.63
C PRO A 102 -11.38 -20.45 18.00
N ALA A 103 -12.14 -21.53 18.24
CA ALA A 103 -11.59 -22.85 18.56
C ALA A 103 -11.10 -23.61 17.32
N ASP A 104 -11.67 -23.32 16.15
CA ASP A 104 -11.31 -23.92 14.86
C ASP A 104 -11.53 -22.89 13.73
N PRO A 105 -10.63 -21.88 13.61
CA PRO A 105 -10.86 -20.72 12.77
C PRO A 105 -10.64 -21.03 11.28
N HIS A 106 -11.71 -21.30 10.58
CA HIS A 106 -11.74 -21.59 9.16
C HIS A 106 -12.58 -20.58 8.37
N VAL A 107 -12.14 -20.25 7.15
CA VAL A 107 -12.86 -19.39 6.21
C VAL A 107 -12.75 -19.94 4.78
N PRO A 108 -13.78 -19.79 3.93
CA PRO A 108 -13.66 -20.14 2.52
C PRO A 108 -12.61 -19.28 1.82
N SER A 109 -11.77 -19.88 0.98
CA SER A 109 -10.76 -19.14 0.22
C SER A 109 -11.38 -18.36 -0.95
N LEU A 110 -10.97 -17.12 -1.12
CA LEU A 110 -11.24 -16.27 -2.27
C LEU A 110 -10.10 -16.25 -3.30
N ALA A 111 -9.06 -17.07 -3.10
CA ALA A 111 -7.89 -17.11 -3.98
C ALA A 111 -8.21 -17.49 -5.43
N GLY A 112 -9.31 -18.21 -5.68
CA GLY A 112 -9.82 -18.52 -7.01
C GLY A 112 -10.47 -17.31 -7.71
N LEU A 113 -10.90 -16.29 -6.96
CA LEU A 113 -11.55 -15.09 -7.46
C LEU A 113 -10.56 -13.89 -7.54
N SER A 114 -9.61 -13.82 -6.61
CA SER A 114 -8.64 -12.72 -6.53
C SER A 114 -7.29 -13.21 -6.06
N PHE A 115 -6.27 -13.01 -6.89
CA PHE A 115 -4.88 -13.33 -6.53
C PHE A 115 -4.43 -12.58 -5.26
N ALA A 116 -4.81 -11.31 -5.12
CA ALA A 116 -4.47 -10.51 -3.94
C ALA A 116 -5.15 -11.05 -2.68
N ALA A 117 -6.43 -11.45 -2.75
CA ALA A 117 -7.15 -12.06 -1.63
C ALA A 117 -6.40 -13.30 -1.12
N GLY A 118 -5.98 -14.19 -2.01
CA GLY A 118 -5.22 -15.39 -1.62
C GLY A 118 -3.90 -15.07 -0.91
N ARG A 119 -3.25 -13.95 -1.22
CA ARG A 119 -2.05 -13.53 -0.46
C ARG A 119 -2.39 -13.04 0.95
N PHE A 120 -3.44 -12.26 1.11
CA PHE A 120 -3.94 -11.85 2.44
C PHE A 120 -4.40 -13.05 3.27
N GLU A 121 -5.03 -14.04 2.66
CA GLU A 121 -5.45 -15.27 3.34
C GLU A 121 -4.28 -16.04 3.92
N ARG A 122 -3.15 -16.10 3.21
CA ARG A 122 -1.91 -16.69 3.73
C ARG A 122 -1.30 -15.87 4.87
N GLU A 123 -1.41 -14.53 4.79
CA GLU A 123 -0.99 -13.62 5.85
C GLU A 123 -1.80 -13.85 7.14
N ILE A 124 -3.14 -13.86 7.05
CA ILE A 124 -4.01 -14.09 8.23
C ILE A 124 -3.83 -15.50 8.81
N ARG A 125 -3.53 -16.49 7.98
CA ARG A 125 -3.18 -17.83 8.46
C ARG A 125 -1.91 -17.81 9.30
N ASP A 126 -0.85 -17.15 8.83
CA ASP A 126 0.41 -17.10 9.57
C ASP A 126 0.28 -16.26 10.85
N LEU A 127 -0.44 -15.14 10.82
CA LEU A 127 -0.49 -14.17 11.90
C LEU A 127 -1.62 -14.40 12.92
N PHE A 128 -2.74 -15.00 12.51
CA PHE A 128 -3.94 -15.22 13.35
C PHE A 128 -4.33 -16.69 13.48
N GLY A 129 -3.72 -17.61 12.71
CA GLY A 129 -4.12 -19.01 12.68
C GLY A 129 -5.40 -19.31 11.90
N ILE A 130 -6.02 -18.31 11.26
CA ILE A 130 -7.24 -18.48 10.46
C ILE A 130 -6.90 -19.22 9.17
N VAL A 131 -7.49 -20.40 8.98
CA VAL A 131 -7.18 -21.31 7.87
C VAL A 131 -8.11 -21.04 6.68
N PRO A 132 -7.59 -20.65 5.50
CA PRO A 132 -8.40 -20.54 4.29
C PRO A 132 -8.60 -21.93 3.67
N ASP A 133 -9.86 -22.41 3.66
CA ASP A 133 -10.22 -23.69 3.08
C ASP A 133 -10.05 -23.70 1.56
N GLU A 134 -9.57 -24.81 1.04
CA GLU A 134 -9.36 -25.02 -0.41
C GLU A 134 -8.43 -23.98 -1.08
N HIS A 135 -7.58 -23.32 -0.31
CA HIS A 135 -6.62 -22.38 -0.86
C HIS A 135 -5.62 -23.09 -1.80
N PRO A 136 -5.48 -22.69 -3.09
CA PRO A 136 -4.68 -23.42 -4.09
C PRO A 136 -3.18 -23.47 -3.78
N MET A 137 -2.68 -22.55 -2.94
CA MET A 137 -1.27 -22.48 -2.55
C MET A 137 -1.13 -22.13 -1.06
N PRO A 138 -1.44 -23.06 -0.14
CA PRO A 138 -1.52 -22.79 1.30
C PRO A 138 -0.14 -22.76 1.97
N SER A 139 0.92 -22.34 1.27
CA SER A 139 2.27 -22.23 1.84
C SER A 139 2.39 -20.99 2.73
N ARG A 140 3.29 -21.04 3.73
CA ARG A 140 3.59 -19.88 4.58
C ARG A 140 3.98 -18.65 3.76
N LEU A 141 3.55 -17.48 4.19
CA LEU A 141 3.84 -16.20 3.53
C LEU A 141 4.78 -15.34 4.39
N VAL A 142 4.32 -14.93 5.57
CA VAL A 142 5.07 -14.08 6.52
C VAL A 142 6.05 -14.93 7.32
N ARG A 143 5.58 -16.03 7.87
CA ARG A 143 6.34 -16.91 8.76
C ARG A 143 7.54 -17.54 8.08
N HIS A 144 8.70 -17.47 8.71
CA HIS A 144 9.91 -18.19 8.32
C HIS A 144 9.99 -19.57 9.00
N PHE A 145 10.91 -20.41 8.56
CA PHE A 145 11.00 -21.81 8.99
C PHE A 145 11.22 -21.99 10.49
N HIS A 146 11.90 -21.05 11.13
CA HIS A 146 12.24 -21.08 12.55
C HIS A 146 11.09 -20.66 13.48
N TRP A 147 9.97 -20.13 12.96
CA TRP A 147 8.81 -19.77 13.77
C TRP A 147 8.03 -21.02 14.16
N PRO A 148 7.63 -21.15 15.45
CA PRO A 148 6.76 -22.23 15.90
C PRO A 148 5.42 -22.22 15.16
N THR A 149 4.96 -23.38 14.70
CA THR A 149 3.76 -23.49 13.86
C THR A 149 2.46 -23.07 14.56
N GLY A 150 2.38 -23.25 15.87
CA GLY A 150 1.19 -22.91 16.66
C GLY A 150 1.24 -21.51 17.30
N TRP A 151 2.24 -20.67 16.97
CA TRP A 151 2.33 -19.33 17.52
C TRP A 151 1.89 -18.29 16.49
N HIS A 152 0.82 -17.56 16.83
CA HIS A 152 0.21 -16.55 15.98
C HIS A 152 0.30 -15.17 16.67
N PRO A 153 1.26 -14.32 16.28
CA PRO A 153 1.64 -13.12 17.03
C PRO A 153 0.55 -12.04 17.11
N MET A 154 -0.41 -12.06 16.21
CA MET A 154 -1.50 -11.07 16.21
C MET A 154 -2.65 -11.43 17.15
N LEU A 155 -2.69 -12.63 17.69
CA LEU A 155 -3.65 -12.99 18.72
C LEU A 155 -3.35 -12.20 20.02
N ALA A 156 -4.38 -11.74 20.70
CA ALA A 156 -4.23 -11.04 21.99
C ALA A 156 -3.62 -11.95 23.08
N GLY A 157 -3.92 -13.25 23.01
CA GLY A 157 -3.38 -14.27 23.91
C GLY A 157 -2.06 -14.89 23.44
N ALA A 158 -1.40 -14.38 22.41
CA ALA A 158 -0.18 -14.98 21.85
C ALA A 158 0.98 -15.10 22.85
N GLY A 159 1.04 -14.21 23.87
CA GLY A 159 2.12 -14.15 24.84
C GLY A 159 3.46 -13.79 24.22
N GLU A 160 4.53 -13.98 25.01
CA GLU A 160 5.91 -13.84 24.52
C GLU A 160 6.21 -14.88 23.45
N PRO A 161 7.04 -14.53 22.43
CA PRO A 161 7.40 -15.47 21.39
C PRO A 161 8.14 -16.68 22.01
N PRO A 162 7.70 -17.91 21.71
CA PRO A 162 8.41 -19.08 22.18
C PRO A 162 9.80 -19.14 21.51
N PRO A 163 10.75 -19.92 22.07
CA PRO A 163 12.06 -20.08 21.45
C PRO A 163 11.93 -20.53 19.99
N PHE A 164 12.57 -19.80 19.09
CA PHE A 164 12.64 -20.18 17.69
C PHE A 164 13.57 -21.35 17.46
N GLY A 165 13.24 -22.20 16.51
CA GLY A 165 14.01 -23.38 16.15
C GLY A 165 13.84 -23.74 14.68
N ASP A 166 14.47 -24.83 14.26
CA ASP A 166 14.28 -25.37 12.90
C ASP A 166 13.02 -26.25 12.87
N VAL A 167 11.86 -25.62 12.65
CA VAL A 167 10.54 -26.26 12.79
C VAL A 167 10.06 -26.86 11.47
N ASP A 168 10.07 -26.07 10.38
CA ASP A 168 9.46 -26.45 9.10
C ASP A 168 10.50 -26.73 7.98
N GLY A 169 11.78 -26.59 8.28
CA GLY A 169 12.82 -26.67 7.27
C GLY A 169 12.80 -25.50 6.26
N PRO A 170 13.65 -25.55 5.22
CA PRO A 170 13.78 -24.48 4.24
C PRO A 170 12.48 -24.21 3.49
N PHE A 171 12.36 -23.00 2.92
CA PHE A 171 11.21 -22.65 2.08
C PHE A 171 11.21 -23.52 0.81
N SER A 172 10.08 -24.20 0.56
CA SER A 172 9.92 -25.03 -0.63
C SER A 172 9.67 -24.16 -1.86
N PHE A 173 10.69 -23.96 -2.69
CA PHE A 173 10.55 -23.29 -3.98
C PHE A 173 10.11 -24.29 -5.05
N ARG A 174 9.31 -23.82 -6.00
CA ARG A 174 8.95 -24.61 -7.18
C ARG A 174 10.23 -24.96 -7.96
N ILE A 175 10.45 -26.22 -8.22
CA ILE A 175 11.56 -26.69 -9.04
C ILE A 175 11.19 -26.56 -10.51
N VAL A 176 12.12 -26.07 -11.33
CA VAL A 176 12.03 -26.06 -12.79
C VAL A 176 13.05 -27.05 -13.32
N GLU A 177 12.58 -28.09 -13.98
CA GLU A 177 13.40 -29.17 -14.54
C GLU A 177 13.56 -29.01 -16.04
N GLY A 178 14.66 -29.49 -16.60
CA GLY A 178 14.95 -29.48 -18.01
C GLY A 178 16.45 -29.56 -18.30
N THR A 179 16.80 -29.91 -19.54
CA THR A 179 18.20 -29.97 -19.96
C THR A 179 18.83 -28.58 -19.94
N GLY A 180 19.96 -28.44 -19.20
CA GLY A 180 20.70 -27.18 -19.10
C GLY A 180 20.08 -26.16 -18.13
N VAL A 181 19.01 -26.52 -17.40
CA VAL A 181 18.44 -25.66 -16.35
C VAL A 181 19.32 -25.69 -15.12
N TYR A 182 19.62 -24.51 -14.59
CA TYR A 182 20.28 -24.37 -13.29
C TYR A 182 19.67 -23.20 -12.49
N GLU A 183 19.93 -23.16 -11.19
CA GLU A 183 19.41 -22.12 -10.29
C GLU A 183 20.50 -21.17 -9.83
N ILE A 184 20.18 -19.87 -9.80
CA ILE A 184 21.02 -18.81 -9.23
C ILE A 184 20.30 -18.23 -8.02
N PRO A 185 20.77 -18.50 -6.78
CA PRO A 185 20.24 -17.85 -5.59
C PRO A 185 20.93 -16.50 -5.35
N VAL A 186 20.12 -15.46 -5.05
CA VAL A 186 20.59 -14.09 -4.76
C VAL A 186 19.91 -13.59 -3.49
N GLY A 187 20.68 -13.06 -2.54
CA GLY A 187 20.17 -12.59 -1.25
C GLY A 187 19.88 -13.73 -0.24
N PRO A 188 19.26 -13.43 0.92
CA PRO A 188 18.50 -12.21 1.24
C PRO A 188 19.32 -10.94 1.51
N VAL A 189 20.62 -11.05 1.83
CA VAL A 189 21.47 -9.89 2.07
C VAL A 189 22.09 -9.43 0.76
N HIS A 190 21.96 -8.14 0.47
CA HIS A 190 22.50 -7.49 -0.73
C HIS A 190 23.49 -6.39 -0.34
N ALA A 191 24.34 -5.99 -1.30
CA ALA A 191 25.23 -4.85 -1.15
C ALA A 191 24.42 -3.52 -1.18
N GLY A 192 25.00 -2.49 -0.58
CA GLY A 192 24.39 -1.15 -0.54
C GLY A 192 23.22 -1.08 0.44
N MET A 193 22.25 -0.21 0.14
CA MET A 193 21.09 0.07 1.00
C MET A 193 19.82 -0.63 0.49
N ILE A 194 19.96 -1.78 -0.19
CA ILE A 194 18.83 -2.56 -0.68
C ILE A 194 18.27 -3.40 0.47
N GLY A 195 16.95 -3.38 0.65
CA GLY A 195 16.26 -4.18 1.66
C GLY A 195 16.42 -5.69 1.41
N PRO A 196 16.29 -6.54 2.43
CA PRO A 196 16.54 -7.97 2.30
C PRO A 196 15.38 -8.68 1.60
N GLY A 197 15.73 -9.44 0.57
CA GLY A 197 14.84 -10.32 -0.18
C GLY A 197 15.64 -11.43 -0.83
N HIS A 198 15.10 -12.63 -0.89
CA HIS A 198 15.76 -13.75 -1.58
C HIS A 198 15.12 -13.93 -2.96
N PHE A 199 15.96 -13.91 -3.97
CA PHE A 199 15.61 -14.12 -5.37
C PHE A 199 16.27 -15.41 -5.86
N ARG A 200 15.48 -16.30 -6.44
CA ARG A 200 15.98 -17.54 -7.00
C ARG A 200 15.57 -17.66 -8.45
N PHE A 201 16.56 -17.54 -9.32
CA PHE A 201 16.38 -17.63 -10.78
C PHE A 201 16.54 -19.08 -11.21
N SER A 202 15.60 -19.61 -11.99
CA SER A 202 15.79 -20.81 -12.79
C SER A 202 16.06 -20.36 -14.22
N VAL A 203 17.22 -20.74 -14.77
CA VAL A 203 17.72 -20.21 -16.04
C VAL A 203 18.24 -21.31 -16.96
N VAL A 204 18.23 -21.01 -18.28
CA VAL A 204 18.99 -21.73 -19.30
C VAL A 204 19.87 -20.72 -20.01
N GLY A 205 21.19 -20.89 -19.91
CA GLY A 205 22.11 -19.82 -20.29
C GLY A 205 21.86 -18.58 -19.44
N GLU A 206 21.57 -17.45 -20.05
CA GLU A 206 21.21 -16.20 -19.34
C GLU A 206 19.70 -15.97 -19.25
N THR A 207 18.90 -16.74 -20.00
CA THR A 207 17.44 -16.54 -20.07
C THR A 207 16.75 -17.05 -18.79
N ILE A 208 15.93 -16.20 -18.20
CA ILE A 208 15.14 -16.49 -17.02
C ILE A 208 13.88 -17.25 -17.41
N LEU A 209 13.78 -18.51 -16.99
CA LEU A 209 12.58 -19.32 -17.13
C LEU A 209 11.56 -19.04 -16.02
N ASN A 210 12.08 -18.81 -14.80
CA ASN A 210 11.26 -18.53 -13.63
C ASN A 210 12.08 -17.76 -12.60
N LEU A 211 11.49 -16.70 -12.06
CA LEU A 211 11.98 -15.96 -10.90
C LEU A 211 11.08 -16.23 -9.70
N LYS A 212 11.68 -16.70 -8.62
CA LYS A 212 11.01 -16.95 -7.34
C LYS A 212 11.48 -15.91 -6.33
N VAL A 213 10.53 -15.26 -5.65
CA VAL A 213 10.82 -14.20 -4.69
C VAL A 213 10.36 -14.64 -3.30
N ARG A 214 11.25 -14.53 -2.32
CA ARG A 214 10.92 -14.70 -0.90
C ARG A 214 11.24 -13.41 -0.15
N LEU A 215 10.22 -12.85 0.50
CA LEU A 215 10.27 -11.62 1.29
C LEU A 215 10.05 -11.91 2.77
N TRP A 216 9.63 -10.93 3.54
CA TRP A 216 9.36 -10.97 4.98
C TRP A 216 10.59 -11.14 5.85
N PHE A 217 11.78 -10.75 5.37
CA PHE A 217 13.01 -10.72 6.18
C PHE A 217 13.09 -9.50 7.09
N VAL A 218 12.27 -8.46 6.84
CA VAL A 218 12.15 -7.25 7.68
C VAL A 218 10.78 -7.10 8.30
N HIS A 219 10.05 -8.21 8.52
CA HIS A 219 8.82 -8.18 9.29
C HIS A 219 9.11 -7.75 10.73
N ARG A 220 8.54 -6.63 11.15
CA ARG A 220 8.79 -5.95 12.44
C ARG A 220 7.59 -6.00 13.37
N GLY A 221 6.46 -6.60 12.92
CA GLY A 221 5.21 -6.63 13.65
C GLY A 221 4.58 -5.24 13.82
N ILE A 222 4.73 -4.38 12.80
CA ILE A 222 4.27 -2.98 12.84
C ILE A 222 2.79 -2.89 13.22
N GLU A 223 1.93 -3.73 12.66
CA GLU A 223 0.49 -3.72 12.98
C GLU A 223 0.23 -4.00 14.46
N LYS A 224 0.99 -4.92 15.07
CA LYS A 224 0.88 -5.23 16.50
C LYS A 224 1.33 -4.06 17.38
N LEU A 225 2.36 -3.32 16.97
CA LEU A 225 2.86 -2.17 17.74
C LEU A 225 1.86 -1.01 17.84
N PHE A 226 0.88 -0.93 16.95
CA PHE A 226 -0.20 0.06 17.05
C PHE A 226 -1.23 -0.29 18.14
N GLU A 227 -1.43 -1.58 18.45
CA GLU A 227 -2.48 -2.02 19.37
C GLU A 227 -2.26 -1.47 20.79
N GLY A 228 -3.34 -1.02 21.43
CA GLY A 228 -3.32 -0.44 22.77
C GLY A 228 -2.80 1.00 22.84
N SER A 229 -2.35 1.59 21.73
CA SER A 229 -1.82 2.96 21.70
C SER A 229 -2.93 3.99 21.43
N PRO A 230 -2.86 5.18 22.06
CA PRO A 230 -3.66 6.32 21.63
C PRO A 230 -3.25 6.73 20.20
N PRO A 231 -4.19 7.05 19.28
CA PRO A 231 -3.88 7.39 17.90
C PRO A 231 -2.84 8.50 17.72
N ALA A 232 -2.88 9.54 18.54
CA ALA A 232 -1.93 10.64 18.45
C ALA A 232 -0.46 10.23 18.74
N GLN A 233 -0.24 9.23 19.58
CA GLN A 233 1.09 8.70 19.87
C GLN A 233 1.60 7.74 18.78
N ALA A 234 0.68 7.17 18.01
CA ALA A 234 0.99 6.21 16.97
C ALA A 234 1.44 6.85 15.63
N ILE A 235 1.31 8.18 15.47
CA ILE A 235 1.74 8.90 14.24
C ILE A 235 3.21 8.64 13.92
N ALA A 236 4.09 8.70 14.92
CA ALA A 236 5.51 8.45 14.74
C ALA A 236 5.83 7.03 14.24
N LEU A 237 4.97 6.05 14.53
CA LEU A 237 5.07 4.70 13.99
C LEU A 237 4.61 4.65 12.53
N ALA A 238 3.51 5.35 12.19
CA ALA A 238 3.03 5.46 10.83
C ALA A 238 4.09 6.04 9.87
N GLU A 239 4.84 7.07 10.28
CA GLU A 239 5.95 7.65 9.52
C GLU A 239 7.11 6.68 9.25
N ARG A 240 7.17 5.55 9.95
CA ARG A 240 8.26 4.58 9.90
C ARG A 240 7.88 3.22 9.32
N ILE A 241 6.69 3.10 8.77
CA ILE A 241 6.23 1.89 8.04
C ILE A 241 7.16 1.66 6.85
N SER A 242 7.36 2.70 6.03
CA SER A 242 8.34 2.70 4.93
C SER A 242 9.08 4.05 4.94
N GLY A 243 10.40 4.01 5.01
CA GLY A 243 11.22 5.21 5.28
C GLY A 243 11.14 6.31 4.21
N ASP A 244 10.76 5.95 2.99
CA ASP A 244 10.60 6.82 1.83
C ASP A 244 9.12 7.14 1.51
N THR A 245 8.20 6.72 2.38
CA THR A 245 6.75 6.92 2.24
C THR A 245 6.16 7.41 3.57
N SER A 246 6.86 8.34 4.22
CA SER A 246 6.48 8.84 5.54
C SER A 246 5.16 9.60 5.50
N VAL A 247 4.96 10.48 4.51
CA VAL A 247 3.71 11.24 4.34
C VAL A 247 2.56 10.34 3.93
N GLY A 248 2.77 9.48 2.92
CA GLY A 248 1.71 8.62 2.41
C GLY A 248 1.10 7.73 3.48
N HIS A 249 1.91 7.02 4.28
CA HIS A 249 1.43 6.17 5.36
C HIS A 249 0.82 6.97 6.52
N THR A 250 1.43 8.08 6.91
CA THR A 250 0.88 8.92 7.99
C THR A 250 -0.44 9.53 7.60
N LEU A 251 -0.58 10.00 6.37
CA LEU A 251 -1.82 10.55 5.87
C LEU A 251 -2.93 9.49 5.81
N ALA A 252 -2.65 8.30 5.30
CA ALA A 252 -3.61 7.19 5.29
C ALA A 252 -4.04 6.79 6.72
N PHE A 253 -3.09 6.76 7.66
CA PHE A 253 -3.38 6.50 9.06
C PHE A 253 -4.26 7.59 9.68
N CYS A 254 -3.91 8.87 9.50
CA CYS A 254 -4.69 10.00 10.02
C CYS A 254 -6.11 10.00 9.44
N GLN A 255 -6.27 9.83 8.12
CA GLN A 255 -7.60 9.71 7.49
C GLN A 255 -8.42 8.55 8.07
N ALA A 256 -7.81 7.39 8.31
CA ALA A 256 -8.51 6.26 8.90
C ALA A 256 -8.98 6.53 10.32
N VAL A 257 -8.16 7.19 11.14
CA VAL A 257 -8.52 7.59 12.51
C VAL A 257 -9.60 8.68 12.49
N GLU A 258 -9.47 9.68 11.63
CA GLU A 258 -10.43 10.77 11.45
C GLU A 258 -11.79 10.23 11.01
N ASP A 259 -11.81 9.29 10.07
CA ASP A 259 -13.03 8.58 9.65
C ASP A 259 -13.66 7.80 10.82
N ALA A 260 -12.87 7.04 11.59
CA ALA A 260 -13.36 6.29 12.76
C ALA A 260 -13.94 7.19 13.84
N CYS A 261 -13.29 8.33 14.11
CA CYS A 261 -13.68 9.26 15.17
C CYS A 261 -14.71 10.31 14.73
N GLY A 262 -14.99 10.44 13.43
CA GLY A 262 -15.83 11.48 12.86
C GLY A 262 -15.21 12.88 13.00
N THR A 263 -13.86 12.97 12.93
CA THR A 263 -13.13 14.23 12.99
C THR A 263 -13.12 14.88 11.62
N GLU A 264 -13.56 16.12 11.53
CA GLU A 264 -13.49 16.90 10.29
C GLU A 264 -12.16 17.62 10.18
N VAL A 265 -11.62 17.68 8.96
CA VAL A 265 -10.37 18.36 8.62
C VAL A 265 -10.72 19.53 7.70
N SER A 266 -10.17 20.70 7.96
CA SER A 266 -10.42 21.89 7.14
C SER A 266 -9.99 21.67 5.67
N VAL A 267 -10.61 22.37 4.74
CA VAL A 267 -10.23 22.30 3.31
C VAL A 267 -8.78 22.74 3.13
N ALA A 268 -8.36 23.79 3.81
CA ALA A 268 -6.97 24.28 3.76
C ALA A 268 -5.97 23.20 4.21
N ASP A 269 -6.23 22.52 5.34
CA ASP A 269 -5.37 21.43 5.81
C ASP A 269 -5.33 20.24 4.83
N ARG A 270 -6.48 19.88 4.23
CA ARG A 270 -6.52 18.84 3.18
C ARG A 270 -5.68 19.22 1.97
N GLN A 271 -5.70 20.48 1.56
CA GLN A 271 -4.90 21.00 0.46
C GLN A 271 -3.40 20.97 0.80
N VAL A 272 -3.01 21.38 2.02
CA VAL A 272 -1.61 21.31 2.47
C VAL A 272 -1.14 19.86 2.58
N ARG A 273 -1.97 18.94 3.09
CA ARG A 273 -1.65 17.49 3.09
C ARG A 273 -1.37 16.96 1.68
N ALA A 274 -2.14 17.42 0.68
CA ALA A 274 -1.90 17.06 -0.72
C ALA A 274 -0.57 17.64 -1.23
N VAL A 275 -0.21 18.88 -0.86
CA VAL A 275 1.12 19.45 -1.16
C VAL A 275 2.24 18.57 -0.60
N LEU A 276 2.15 18.16 0.68
CA LEU A 276 3.16 17.30 1.30
C LEU A 276 3.29 15.95 0.58
N LEU A 277 2.17 15.36 0.19
CA LEU A 277 2.14 14.08 -0.52
C LEU A 277 2.80 14.16 -1.91
N GLU A 278 2.57 15.25 -2.64
CA GLU A 278 3.19 15.45 -3.95
C GLU A 278 4.69 15.81 -3.83
N LEU A 279 5.12 16.52 -2.79
CA LEU A 279 6.54 16.72 -2.49
C LEU A 279 7.25 15.38 -2.22
N GLU A 280 6.60 14.45 -1.48
CA GLU A 280 7.11 13.09 -1.27
C GLU A 280 7.22 12.33 -2.60
N ARG A 281 6.22 12.42 -3.46
CA ARG A 281 6.24 11.81 -4.80
C ARG A 281 7.41 12.32 -5.62
N MET A 282 7.60 13.64 -5.68
CA MET A 282 8.62 14.27 -6.52
C MET A 282 10.04 13.82 -6.12
N TYR A 283 10.45 13.89 -4.83
CA TYR A 283 11.83 13.53 -4.48
C TYR A 283 12.12 12.04 -4.67
N ASN A 284 11.11 11.16 -4.54
CA ASN A 284 11.25 9.74 -4.81
C ASN A 284 11.37 9.45 -6.31
N HIS A 285 10.52 10.05 -7.14
CA HIS A 285 10.59 9.87 -8.60
C HIS A 285 11.91 10.40 -9.17
N VAL A 286 12.37 11.57 -8.71
CA VAL A 286 13.69 12.12 -9.11
C VAL A 286 14.82 11.15 -8.74
N THR A 287 14.76 10.56 -7.55
CA THR A 287 15.73 9.54 -7.12
C THR A 287 15.77 8.35 -8.07
N ASP A 288 14.60 7.85 -8.46
CA ASP A 288 14.47 6.68 -9.32
C ASP A 288 14.91 6.96 -10.76
N ILE A 289 14.57 8.14 -11.30
CA ILE A 289 15.02 8.58 -12.62
C ILE A 289 16.55 8.55 -12.70
N GLY A 290 17.23 9.12 -11.70
CA GLY A 290 18.68 9.08 -11.61
C GLY A 290 19.24 7.66 -11.46
N ALA A 291 18.66 6.86 -10.57
CA ALA A 291 19.11 5.50 -10.32
C ALA A 291 18.97 4.59 -11.55
N LEU A 292 17.89 4.71 -12.32
CA LEU A 292 17.70 3.96 -13.57
C LEU A 292 18.76 4.31 -14.62
N CYS A 293 19.12 5.59 -14.73
CA CYS A 293 20.23 6.00 -15.59
C CYS A 293 21.57 5.38 -15.12
N ASN A 294 21.79 5.34 -13.81
CA ASN A 294 23.00 4.74 -13.22
C ASN A 294 23.11 3.24 -13.53
N ASP A 295 22.00 2.51 -13.45
CA ASP A 295 21.96 1.05 -13.67
C ASP A 295 22.30 0.63 -15.11
N VAL A 296 22.23 1.57 -16.06
CA VAL A 296 22.69 1.37 -17.44
C VAL A 296 24.01 2.09 -17.72
N GLY A 297 24.76 2.46 -16.68
CA GLY A 297 26.10 3.04 -16.79
C GLY A 297 26.15 4.55 -17.04
N HIS A 298 25.03 5.27 -16.97
CA HIS A 298 24.98 6.71 -17.21
C HIS A 298 25.02 7.52 -15.91
N SER A 299 26.13 7.41 -15.15
CA SER A 299 26.31 8.01 -13.83
C SER A 299 26.22 9.54 -13.82
N ILE A 300 26.54 10.21 -14.94
CA ILE A 300 26.46 11.68 -15.05
C ILE A 300 25.02 12.15 -14.85
N LEU A 301 24.03 11.52 -15.51
CA LEU A 301 22.62 11.87 -15.33
C LEU A 301 22.13 11.54 -13.92
N ASN A 302 22.61 10.45 -13.32
CA ASN A 302 22.33 10.17 -11.92
C ASN A 302 22.82 11.31 -11.01
N ASN A 303 24.06 11.78 -11.19
CA ASN A 303 24.59 12.87 -10.37
C ASN A 303 23.78 14.16 -10.50
N GLN A 304 23.31 14.48 -11.71
CA GLN A 304 22.40 15.62 -11.93
C GLN A 304 21.06 15.43 -11.22
N ALA A 305 20.45 14.24 -11.32
CA ALA A 305 19.21 13.91 -10.62
C ALA A 305 19.38 13.99 -9.09
N GLN A 306 20.53 13.54 -8.53
CA GLN A 306 20.80 13.67 -7.09
C GLN A 306 20.93 15.13 -6.66
N ARG A 307 21.45 16.04 -7.49
CA ARG A 307 21.45 17.50 -7.23
C ARG A 307 20.01 18.01 -7.14
N VAL A 308 19.16 17.66 -8.10
CA VAL A 308 17.74 18.06 -8.10
C VAL A 308 17.01 17.48 -6.88
N LYS A 309 17.28 16.21 -6.52
CA LYS A 309 16.76 15.62 -5.27
C LYS A 309 17.16 16.43 -4.03
N GLU A 310 18.42 16.85 -3.94
CA GLU A 310 18.90 17.65 -2.80
C GLU A 310 18.13 18.97 -2.71
N ASP A 311 17.82 19.62 -3.83
CA ASP A 311 17.03 20.84 -3.84
C ASP A 311 15.59 20.59 -3.32
N LEU A 312 14.95 19.46 -3.69
CA LEU A 312 13.66 19.04 -3.15
C LEU A 312 13.73 18.79 -1.64
N LEU A 313 14.76 18.08 -1.16
CA LEU A 313 14.92 17.80 0.27
C LEU A 313 15.13 19.08 1.10
N ARG A 314 15.75 20.12 0.52
CA ARG A 314 15.85 21.44 1.15
C ARG A 314 14.52 22.19 1.15
N ILE A 315 13.70 22.05 0.10
CA ILE A 315 12.32 22.57 0.09
C ILE A 315 11.52 21.88 1.19
N ASN A 316 11.59 20.55 1.30
CA ASN A 316 10.90 19.80 2.34
C ASN A 316 11.27 20.28 3.76
N ASP A 317 12.58 20.53 4.00
CA ASP A 317 13.07 21.06 5.28
C ASP A 317 12.52 22.45 5.56
N GLN A 318 12.44 23.32 4.56
CA GLN A 318 11.83 24.65 4.68
C GLN A 318 10.32 24.59 4.98
N VAL A 319 9.62 23.58 4.45
CA VAL A 319 8.16 23.42 4.63
C VAL A 319 7.82 22.83 6.00
N THR A 320 8.57 21.83 6.47
CA THR A 320 8.20 21.06 7.68
C THR A 320 9.27 21.03 8.77
N GLY A 321 10.47 21.54 8.51
CA GLY A 321 11.64 21.33 9.38
C GLY A 321 12.22 19.90 9.27
N SER A 322 11.78 19.13 8.29
CA SER A 322 12.26 17.77 8.05
C SER A 322 12.47 17.50 6.57
N ARG A 323 13.66 17.04 6.20
CA ARG A 323 14.01 16.68 4.81
C ARG A 323 13.10 15.60 4.21
N LEU A 324 12.49 14.75 5.06
CA LEU A 324 11.57 13.67 4.69
C LEU A 324 10.12 13.99 5.09
N LEU A 325 9.78 15.27 5.30
CA LEU A 325 8.44 15.76 5.62
C LEU A 325 7.81 15.16 6.90
N ARG A 326 8.62 14.54 7.77
CA ARG A 326 8.14 13.96 9.02
C ARG A 326 7.64 15.04 9.96
N GLY A 327 6.57 14.74 10.69
CA GLY A 327 5.88 15.68 11.57
C GLY A 327 4.98 16.68 10.84
N GLY A 328 4.95 16.69 9.48
CA GLY A 328 4.13 17.61 8.69
C GLY A 328 2.64 17.28 8.70
N VAL A 329 2.26 16.00 8.81
CA VAL A 329 0.87 15.56 8.94
C VAL A 329 0.56 15.23 10.40
N ARG A 330 -0.57 15.69 10.90
CA ARG A 330 -1.11 15.36 12.23
C ARG A 330 -2.60 15.03 12.17
N LEU A 331 -3.13 14.44 13.21
CA LEU A 331 -4.57 14.22 13.34
C LEU A 331 -5.30 15.58 13.36
N GLY A 332 -6.34 15.66 12.55
CA GLY A 332 -7.16 16.86 12.43
C GLY A 332 -6.50 18.02 11.68
N GLY A 333 -5.29 17.87 11.10
CA GLY A 333 -4.65 18.98 10.40
C GLY A 333 -3.23 18.71 9.93
N VAL A 334 -2.43 19.76 9.86
CA VAL A 334 -1.03 19.78 9.44
C VAL A 334 -0.15 20.54 10.44
N ASN A 335 1.16 20.34 10.32
CA ASN A 335 2.17 21.10 11.05
C ASN A 335 3.27 21.50 10.06
N VAL A 336 3.12 22.66 9.44
CA VAL A 336 4.03 23.20 8.44
C VAL A 336 4.51 24.58 8.84
N VAL A 337 5.74 24.93 8.45
CA VAL A 337 6.35 26.25 8.68
C VAL A 337 6.02 27.22 7.55
N GLY A 338 5.77 26.69 6.35
CA GLY A 338 5.45 27.47 5.17
C GLY A 338 5.05 26.58 4.00
N LEU A 339 4.84 27.17 2.84
CA LEU A 339 4.52 26.47 1.60
C LEU A 339 5.71 26.51 0.63
N PRO A 340 5.85 25.55 -0.29
CA PRO A 340 6.92 25.57 -1.27
C PRO A 340 6.73 26.71 -2.28
N ASP A 341 7.84 27.23 -2.81
CA ASP A 341 7.83 28.20 -3.91
C ASP A 341 7.52 27.49 -5.25
N PRO A 342 6.39 27.79 -5.92
CA PRO A 342 6.05 27.19 -7.20
C PRO A 342 7.09 27.44 -8.30
N GLY A 343 7.76 28.60 -8.27
CA GLY A 343 8.82 28.95 -9.25
C GLY A 343 10.03 28.01 -9.14
N ARG A 344 10.42 27.65 -7.93
CA ARG A 344 11.49 26.64 -7.72
C ARG A 344 11.07 25.25 -8.18
N LEU A 345 9.80 24.85 -7.94
CA LEU A 345 9.30 23.55 -8.38
C LEU A 345 9.22 23.45 -9.91
N ALA A 346 8.84 24.55 -10.59
CA ALA A 346 8.87 24.62 -12.05
C ALA A 346 10.31 24.48 -12.61
N GLY A 347 11.29 25.07 -11.97
CA GLY A 347 12.70 24.88 -12.32
C GLY A 347 13.15 23.42 -12.15
N ILE A 348 12.73 22.76 -11.09
CA ILE A 348 12.99 21.32 -10.84
C ILE A 348 12.38 20.45 -11.94
N ALA A 349 11.12 20.69 -12.32
CA ALA A 349 10.48 19.96 -13.42
C ALA A 349 11.23 20.14 -14.74
N ALA A 350 11.68 21.36 -15.06
CA ALA A 350 12.48 21.63 -16.24
C ALA A 350 13.82 20.87 -16.24
N ASP A 351 14.54 20.87 -15.12
CA ASP A 351 15.80 20.12 -14.96
C ASP A 351 15.58 18.61 -15.16
N ILE A 352 14.50 18.06 -14.61
CA ILE A 352 14.17 16.63 -14.79
C ILE A 352 13.74 16.32 -16.23
N GLY A 353 12.99 17.21 -16.86
CA GLY A 353 12.64 17.10 -18.28
C GLY A 353 13.89 17.04 -19.18
N GLU A 354 14.90 17.88 -18.91
CA GLU A 354 16.18 17.85 -19.61
C GLU A 354 16.94 16.53 -19.38
N ILE A 355 17.06 16.09 -18.13
CA ILE A 355 17.70 14.81 -17.77
C ILE A 355 17.01 13.64 -18.50
N ALA A 356 15.68 13.62 -18.51
CA ALA A 356 14.90 12.59 -19.16
C ALA A 356 15.09 12.60 -20.69
N ALA A 357 15.09 13.80 -21.31
CA ALA A 357 15.34 13.95 -22.74
C ALA A 357 16.73 13.45 -23.13
N LEU A 358 17.77 13.79 -22.35
CA LEU A 358 19.13 13.31 -22.55
C LEU A 358 19.23 11.78 -22.39
N ALA A 359 18.55 11.22 -21.38
CA ALA A 359 18.52 9.77 -21.14
C ALA A 359 17.89 9.02 -22.32
N VAL A 360 16.70 9.42 -22.73
CA VAL A 360 15.97 8.76 -23.85
C VAL A 360 16.64 9.03 -25.21
N GLY A 361 17.32 10.17 -25.37
CA GLY A 361 18.11 10.49 -26.55
C GLY A 361 19.38 9.66 -26.69
N HIS A 362 19.88 9.06 -25.60
CA HIS A 362 21.07 8.22 -25.64
C HIS A 362 20.71 6.79 -26.05
N SER A 363 21.27 6.31 -27.17
CA SER A 363 20.87 5.02 -27.76
C SER A 363 21.01 3.84 -26.79
N VAL A 364 22.12 3.75 -26.04
CA VAL A 364 22.36 2.66 -25.10
C VAL A 364 21.32 2.65 -23.96
N VAL A 365 20.97 3.82 -23.42
CA VAL A 365 19.94 3.93 -22.37
C VAL A 365 18.59 3.48 -22.92
N ARG A 366 18.22 3.99 -24.09
CA ARG A 366 16.96 3.65 -24.74
C ARG A 366 16.86 2.16 -25.08
N ASP A 367 17.92 1.57 -25.64
CA ASP A 367 17.94 0.14 -25.98
C ASP A 367 17.83 -0.76 -24.76
N ARG A 368 18.40 -0.34 -23.63
CA ARG A 368 18.29 -1.09 -22.38
C ARG A 368 16.93 -0.93 -21.69
N PHE A 369 16.25 0.20 -21.90
CA PHE A 369 14.94 0.48 -21.28
C PHE A 369 13.78 -0.09 -22.08
N ALA A 370 13.81 0.08 -23.41
CA ALA A 370 12.71 -0.33 -24.29
C ALA A 370 12.60 -1.85 -24.37
N GLY A 371 11.39 -2.37 -24.18
CA GLY A 371 11.09 -3.80 -24.25
C GLY A 371 11.65 -4.64 -23.11
N THR A 372 12.30 -4.04 -22.10
CA THR A 372 12.87 -4.78 -20.96
C THR A 372 11.83 -4.93 -19.84
N ALA A 373 11.67 -6.15 -19.33
CA ALA A 373 10.78 -6.50 -18.22
C ALA A 373 9.35 -5.97 -18.43
N VAL A 374 8.72 -6.42 -19.49
CA VAL A 374 7.38 -6.00 -19.90
C VAL A 374 6.33 -6.64 -19.00
N LEU A 375 5.49 -5.81 -18.39
CA LEU A 375 4.26 -6.22 -17.71
C LEU A 375 3.08 -5.78 -18.57
N THR A 376 2.38 -6.73 -19.17
CA THR A 376 1.22 -6.43 -20.01
C THR A 376 0.05 -5.89 -19.17
N ARG A 377 -0.87 -5.16 -19.83
CA ARG A 377 -2.08 -4.65 -19.17
C ARG A 377 -2.89 -5.76 -18.50
N GLN A 378 -3.05 -6.91 -19.17
CA GLN A 378 -3.80 -8.04 -18.62
C GLN A 378 -3.13 -8.58 -17.36
N GLN A 379 -1.82 -8.81 -17.39
CA GLN A 379 -1.05 -9.26 -16.22
C GLN A 379 -1.15 -8.25 -15.06
N ALA A 380 -1.09 -6.94 -15.36
CA ALA A 380 -1.24 -5.89 -14.35
C ALA A 380 -2.62 -5.93 -13.67
N VAL A 381 -3.69 -6.16 -14.43
CA VAL A 381 -5.06 -6.32 -13.93
C VAL A 381 -5.21 -7.59 -13.11
N ASP A 382 -4.76 -8.74 -13.61
CA ASP A 382 -4.90 -10.05 -12.96
C ASP A 382 -4.17 -10.09 -11.60
N LEU A 383 -3.04 -9.41 -11.51
CA LEU A 383 -2.27 -9.30 -10.26
C LEU A 383 -2.81 -8.19 -9.32
N GLY A 384 -3.66 -7.31 -9.82
CA GLY A 384 -4.17 -6.16 -9.09
C GLY A 384 -3.09 -5.11 -8.80
N THR A 385 -2.15 -4.88 -9.72
CA THR A 385 -1.05 -3.93 -9.52
C THR A 385 -1.54 -2.49 -9.34
N LEU A 386 -0.75 -1.66 -8.67
CA LEU A 386 -1.10 -0.31 -8.27
C LEU A 386 -0.05 0.70 -8.73
N GLY A 387 -0.43 1.98 -8.72
CA GLY A 387 0.46 3.11 -8.91
C GLY A 387 1.07 3.19 -10.31
N TYR A 388 2.27 3.77 -10.40
CA TYR A 388 2.96 3.97 -11.68
C TYR A 388 3.27 2.64 -12.41
N VAL A 389 3.42 1.53 -11.70
CA VAL A 389 3.60 0.19 -12.31
C VAL A 389 2.37 -0.19 -13.12
N ALA A 390 1.19 -0.06 -12.52
CA ALA A 390 -0.09 -0.32 -13.19
C ALA A 390 -0.32 0.66 -14.35
N ARG A 391 -0.09 1.95 -14.11
CA ARG A 391 -0.29 3.01 -15.12
C ARG A 391 0.64 2.86 -16.32
N ALA A 392 1.90 2.48 -16.11
CA ALA A 392 2.85 2.20 -17.19
C ALA A 392 2.46 0.99 -18.05
N SER A 393 1.62 0.10 -17.53
CA SER A 393 1.05 -1.05 -18.24
C SER A 393 -0.34 -0.77 -18.84
N GLY A 394 -0.82 0.48 -18.81
CA GLY A 394 -2.14 0.87 -19.32
C GLY A 394 -3.32 0.50 -18.41
N PHE A 395 -3.05 0.11 -17.17
CA PHE A 395 -4.08 -0.07 -16.14
C PHE A 395 -4.19 1.21 -15.32
N SER A 396 -5.16 2.06 -15.68
CA SER A 396 -5.32 3.40 -15.11
C SER A 396 -6.02 3.33 -13.75
N ILE A 397 -5.23 3.25 -12.67
CA ILE A 397 -5.69 3.28 -11.29
C ILE A 397 -4.89 4.34 -10.53
N ASP A 398 -5.58 5.25 -9.83
CA ASP A 398 -4.97 6.38 -9.11
C ASP A 398 -5.96 6.89 -8.06
N ALA A 399 -5.65 6.68 -6.78
CA ALA A 399 -6.57 7.06 -5.70
C ALA A 399 -6.86 8.58 -5.62
N ARG A 400 -6.02 9.43 -6.21
CA ARG A 400 -6.30 10.88 -6.32
C ARG A 400 -7.53 11.16 -7.20
N ARG A 401 -7.85 10.23 -8.13
CA ARG A 401 -8.97 10.29 -9.07
C ARG A 401 -10.13 9.39 -8.66
N ASP A 402 -9.77 8.18 -8.22
CA ASP A 402 -10.72 7.12 -7.89
C ASP A 402 -11.39 7.36 -6.53
N HIS A 403 -10.69 8.01 -5.61
CA HIS A 403 -11.13 8.34 -4.25
C HIS A 403 -10.77 9.80 -3.92
N PRO A 404 -11.35 10.78 -4.61
CA PRO A 404 -10.95 12.19 -4.52
C PRO A 404 -11.22 12.76 -3.12
N VAL A 405 -10.25 13.53 -2.62
CA VAL A 405 -10.40 14.24 -1.34
C VAL A 405 -11.18 15.53 -1.58
N PRO A 406 -12.31 15.77 -0.88
CA PRO A 406 -13.10 16.97 -1.06
C PRO A 406 -12.28 18.26 -0.85
N GLY A 407 -12.36 19.18 -1.82
CA GLY A 407 -11.62 20.44 -1.81
C GLY A 407 -10.18 20.38 -2.34
N VAL A 408 -9.69 19.17 -2.71
CA VAL A 408 -8.40 18.98 -3.37
C VAL A 408 -8.63 18.76 -4.87
N PRO A 409 -7.96 19.52 -5.75
CA PRO A 409 -8.07 19.32 -7.20
C PRO A 409 -7.55 17.95 -7.63
N ILE A 410 -8.14 17.39 -8.67
CA ILE A 410 -7.65 16.19 -9.31
C ILE A 410 -6.46 16.58 -10.22
N PRO A 411 -5.30 15.91 -10.15
CA PRO A 411 -4.17 16.24 -10.98
C PRO A 411 -4.51 16.10 -12.47
N PRO A 412 -3.94 16.94 -13.36
CA PRO A 412 -4.15 16.81 -14.80
C PRO A 412 -3.65 15.45 -15.30
N ALA A 413 -4.32 14.89 -16.31
CA ALA A 413 -3.84 13.66 -16.94
C ALA A 413 -2.80 14.00 -18.01
N GLY A 414 -1.56 13.55 -17.83
CA GLY A 414 -0.51 13.66 -18.83
C GLY A 414 -0.63 12.61 -19.95
N THR A 415 0.12 12.83 -21.06
CA THR A 415 0.30 11.81 -22.10
C THR A 415 1.14 10.67 -21.56
N ARG A 416 0.70 9.41 -21.75
CA ARG A 416 1.34 8.25 -21.13
C ARG A 416 1.79 7.22 -22.17
N THR A 417 3.02 6.75 -22.03
CA THR A 417 3.50 5.53 -22.69
C THR A 417 3.11 4.33 -21.84
N VAL A 418 2.50 3.31 -22.45
CA VAL A 418 1.85 2.21 -21.73
C VAL A 418 2.30 0.82 -22.21
N ASP A 419 3.54 0.72 -22.68
CA ASP A 419 4.11 -0.54 -23.17
C ASP A 419 4.46 -1.53 -22.03
N GLY A 420 4.40 -1.07 -20.78
CA GLY A 420 4.63 -1.88 -19.59
C GLY A 420 6.09 -2.24 -19.32
N ASP A 421 7.05 -1.67 -20.05
CA ASP A 421 8.49 -1.90 -19.93
C ASP A 421 9.20 -0.92 -18.98
N VAL A 422 10.51 -1.01 -18.87
CA VAL A 422 11.32 -0.08 -18.06
C VAL A 422 11.18 1.35 -18.57
N LEU A 423 11.13 1.56 -19.91
CA LEU A 423 10.98 2.89 -20.50
C LEU A 423 9.64 3.52 -20.09
N SER A 424 8.57 2.77 -20.18
CA SER A 424 7.23 3.24 -19.78
C SER A 424 7.17 3.60 -18.29
N ARG A 425 7.78 2.79 -17.41
CA ARG A 425 7.87 3.09 -15.97
C ARG A 425 8.77 4.30 -15.68
N PHE A 426 9.84 4.52 -16.47
CA PHE A 426 10.70 5.71 -16.39
C PHE A 426 9.93 6.98 -16.79
N LEU A 427 9.29 6.97 -17.97
CA LEU A 427 8.51 8.11 -18.47
C LEU A 427 7.29 8.42 -17.62
N MET A 428 6.67 7.39 -17.00
CA MET A 428 5.56 7.60 -16.06
C MET A 428 6.00 8.47 -14.88
N ARG A 429 7.19 8.24 -14.31
CA ARG A 429 7.72 9.05 -13.21
C ARG A 429 7.98 10.50 -13.63
N VAL A 430 8.49 10.70 -14.85
CA VAL A 430 8.69 12.06 -15.40
C VAL A 430 7.37 12.79 -15.51
N ASN A 431 6.36 12.15 -16.10
CA ASN A 431 5.03 12.74 -16.25
C ASN A 431 4.37 13.04 -14.88
N GLU A 432 4.54 12.16 -13.89
CA GLU A 432 3.99 12.37 -12.54
C GLU A 432 4.69 13.52 -11.80
N ILE A 433 5.95 13.85 -12.11
CA ILE A 433 6.59 15.06 -11.58
C ILE A 433 5.92 16.31 -12.15
N ASP A 434 5.66 16.36 -13.46
CA ASP A 434 4.97 17.49 -14.08
C ASP A 434 3.55 17.66 -13.54
N GLU A 435 2.81 16.55 -13.38
CA GLU A 435 1.49 16.53 -12.75
C GLU A 435 1.53 17.07 -11.32
N SER A 436 2.54 16.64 -10.52
CA SER A 436 2.74 17.07 -9.14
C SER A 436 3.05 18.56 -9.04
N VAL A 437 3.95 19.09 -9.89
CA VAL A 437 4.28 20.52 -9.91
C VAL A 437 3.06 21.36 -10.26
N ALA A 438 2.29 20.95 -11.26
CA ALA A 438 1.06 21.66 -11.63
C ALA A 438 0.03 21.67 -10.49
N LEU A 439 -0.17 20.51 -9.84
CA LEU A 439 -1.11 20.39 -8.73
C LEU A 439 -0.66 21.22 -7.51
N VAL A 440 0.62 21.15 -7.13
CA VAL A 440 1.17 21.92 -6.00
C VAL A 440 1.06 23.42 -6.27
N THR A 441 1.31 23.88 -7.51
CA THR A 441 1.18 25.29 -7.90
C THR A 441 -0.26 25.78 -7.70
N ASP A 442 -1.26 25.00 -8.13
CA ASP A 442 -2.68 25.34 -7.93
C ASP A 442 -3.06 25.33 -6.44
N LEU A 443 -2.61 24.33 -5.68
CA LEU A 443 -2.87 24.21 -4.24
C LEU A 443 -2.27 25.37 -3.43
N VAL A 444 -1.03 25.75 -3.70
CA VAL A 444 -0.36 26.90 -3.03
C VAL A 444 -1.12 28.19 -3.30
N ALA A 445 -1.59 28.41 -4.53
CA ALA A 445 -2.38 29.60 -4.86
C ALA A 445 -3.73 29.61 -4.11
N ARG A 446 -4.41 28.47 -3.96
CA ARG A 446 -5.69 28.37 -3.23
C ARG A 446 -5.52 28.59 -1.73
N VAL A 447 -4.54 27.95 -1.10
CA VAL A 447 -4.25 28.13 0.33
C VAL A 447 -3.87 29.57 0.64
N GLY A 448 -3.08 30.22 -0.21
CA GLY A 448 -2.67 31.62 -0.04
C GLY A 448 -3.81 32.65 -0.18
N THR A 449 -4.98 32.27 -0.71
CA THR A 449 -6.16 33.11 -0.85
C THR A 449 -7.27 32.81 0.16
N ALA A 450 -7.11 31.72 0.98
CA ALA A 450 -8.05 31.44 2.06
C ALA A 450 -8.01 32.55 3.12
N SER A 451 -9.17 33.05 3.54
CA SER A 451 -9.26 34.05 4.61
C SER A 451 -9.00 33.39 5.98
N ASP A 452 -8.47 34.15 6.95
CA ASP A 452 -8.27 33.69 8.34
C ASP A 452 -9.60 33.22 9.00
N ASP A 453 -10.74 33.60 8.48
CA ASP A 453 -12.07 33.18 8.94
C ASP A 453 -12.37 31.69 8.63
N ASP A 454 -11.64 31.06 7.69
CA ASP A 454 -11.75 29.64 7.36
C ASP A 454 -10.89 28.74 8.29
N ALA A 455 -10.15 29.31 9.24
CA ALA A 455 -9.43 28.56 10.26
C ALA A 455 -10.41 28.02 11.33
N GLU A 456 -11.27 27.11 10.94
CA GLU A 456 -12.09 26.36 11.89
C GLU A 456 -11.18 25.62 12.89
N SER A 457 -11.48 25.81 14.16
CA SER A 457 -10.81 25.09 15.26
C SER A 457 -10.92 23.59 15.01
N VAL A 458 -9.82 22.86 15.15
CA VAL A 458 -9.79 21.39 15.08
C VAL A 458 -10.92 20.84 15.95
N GLU A 459 -11.96 20.33 15.33
CA GLU A 459 -13.09 19.75 16.07
C GLU A 459 -12.59 18.56 16.87
N GLN A 460 -12.97 18.51 18.15
CA GLN A 460 -12.62 17.38 19.00
C GLN A 460 -13.27 16.09 18.44
N PRO A 461 -12.62 14.91 18.61
CA PRO A 461 -13.18 13.66 18.13
C PRO A 461 -14.62 13.48 18.64
N ARG A 462 -15.55 13.33 17.71
CA ARG A 462 -16.98 13.13 18.02
C ARG A 462 -17.27 11.75 18.62
N ARG A 463 -16.35 10.80 18.40
CA ARG A 463 -16.49 9.39 18.82
C ARG A 463 -15.19 8.88 19.44
N VAL A 464 -15.32 8.09 20.49
CA VAL A 464 -14.21 7.37 21.15
C VAL A 464 -14.13 5.90 20.71
N ALA A 465 -15.05 5.47 19.86
CA ALA A 465 -15.09 4.13 19.28
C ALA A 465 -15.61 4.20 17.84
N GLY A 466 -15.04 3.39 16.98
CA GLY A 466 -15.42 3.31 15.56
C GLY A 466 -14.40 2.54 14.74
N SER A 467 -14.73 2.31 13.48
CA SER A 467 -13.79 1.84 12.47
C SER A 467 -13.70 2.85 11.34
N GLY A 468 -12.50 3.02 10.79
CA GLY A 468 -12.25 3.98 9.73
C GLY A 468 -11.29 3.47 8.67
N VAL A 469 -11.36 4.04 7.47
CA VAL A 469 -10.52 3.69 6.33
C VAL A 469 -9.91 4.96 5.73
N GLY A 470 -8.59 4.98 5.61
CA GLY A 470 -7.84 6.00 4.88
C GLY A 470 -7.30 5.42 3.58
N ILE A 471 -7.47 6.17 2.48
CA ILE A 471 -7.05 5.79 1.14
C ILE A 471 -6.23 6.95 0.56
N VAL A 472 -4.99 6.67 0.19
CA VAL A 472 -4.05 7.68 -0.29
C VAL A 472 -3.26 7.15 -1.47
N GLU A 473 -3.10 7.95 -2.52
CA GLU A 473 -2.17 7.61 -3.59
C GLU A 473 -0.76 8.04 -3.20
N GLY A 474 -0.01 7.14 -2.57
CA GLY A 474 1.42 7.32 -2.36
C GLY A 474 2.19 7.29 -3.69
N TRP A 475 3.47 7.62 -3.67
CA TRP A 475 4.28 7.66 -4.88
C TRP A 475 4.46 6.29 -5.58
N ARG A 476 4.33 5.17 -4.84
CA ARG A 476 4.32 3.81 -5.40
C ARG A 476 2.93 3.32 -5.82
N GLY A 477 1.87 3.98 -5.36
CA GLY A 477 0.48 3.60 -5.60
C GLY A 477 -0.40 3.74 -4.38
N THR A 478 -1.60 3.18 -4.46
CA THR A 478 -2.63 3.32 -3.43
C THR A 478 -2.21 2.63 -2.12
N ILE A 479 -2.16 3.41 -1.05
CA ILE A 479 -1.99 2.98 0.35
C ILE A 479 -3.36 2.91 0.98
N VAL A 480 -3.66 1.84 1.72
CA VAL A 480 -4.90 1.70 2.47
C VAL A 480 -4.59 1.36 3.91
N HIS A 481 -5.13 2.16 4.84
CA HIS A 481 -5.15 1.84 6.26
C HIS A 481 -6.58 1.64 6.71
N ARG A 482 -6.82 0.61 7.50
CA ARG A 482 -8.08 0.38 8.20
C ARG A 482 -7.80 0.29 9.70
N VAL A 483 -8.49 1.12 10.48
CA VAL A 483 -8.32 1.16 11.94
C VAL A 483 -9.62 0.76 12.65
N GLU A 484 -9.46 0.20 13.83
CA GLU A 484 -10.54 0.08 14.83
C GLU A 484 -10.09 0.72 16.13
N ILE A 485 -11.01 1.50 16.72
CA ILE A 485 -10.77 2.25 17.95
C ILE A 485 -11.86 1.87 18.94
N ARG A 486 -11.47 1.56 20.18
CA ARG A 486 -12.36 1.35 21.32
C ARG A 486 -11.83 2.09 22.52
N ALA A 487 -12.68 2.80 23.23
CA ALA A 487 -12.31 3.59 24.41
C ALA A 487 -11.10 4.54 24.15
N GLY A 488 -11.00 5.10 22.95
CA GLY A 488 -9.91 6.00 22.55
C GLY A 488 -8.57 5.34 22.25
N LEU A 489 -8.49 4.01 22.26
CA LEU A 489 -7.28 3.24 21.93
C LEU A 489 -7.44 2.48 20.61
N LEU A 490 -6.36 2.34 19.87
CA LEU A 490 -6.30 1.49 18.69
C LEU A 490 -6.38 0.03 19.11
N THR A 491 -7.38 -0.69 18.62
CA THR A 491 -7.53 -2.13 18.85
C THR A 491 -7.09 -2.97 17.67
N ARG A 492 -7.10 -2.39 16.47
CA ARG A 492 -6.58 -3.02 15.26
C ARG A 492 -6.18 -1.95 14.26
N VAL A 493 -5.03 -2.12 13.64
CA VAL A 493 -4.60 -1.35 12.45
C VAL A 493 -4.19 -2.35 11.37
N LYS A 494 -4.90 -2.39 10.25
CA LYS A 494 -4.47 -3.10 9.05
C LYS A 494 -3.85 -2.11 8.09
N ILE A 495 -2.66 -2.44 7.63
CA ILE A 495 -1.85 -1.60 6.73
C ILE A 495 -1.67 -2.33 5.41
N VAL A 496 -1.85 -1.61 4.31
CA VAL A 496 -1.57 -2.13 2.97
C VAL A 496 -0.73 -1.10 2.21
N ASP A 497 0.52 -1.47 1.97
CA ASP A 497 1.43 -0.75 1.05
C ASP A 497 1.21 -1.27 -0.37
N PRO A 498 1.27 -0.43 -1.42
CA PRO A 498 1.12 -0.88 -2.80
C PRO A 498 2.15 -1.95 -3.21
N SER A 499 3.30 -2.03 -2.52
CA SER A 499 4.30 -3.06 -2.79
C SER A 499 3.78 -4.47 -2.49
N PHE A 500 2.83 -4.64 -1.58
CA PHE A 500 2.18 -5.93 -1.34
C PHE A 500 1.49 -6.46 -2.60
N PHE A 501 0.85 -5.59 -3.37
CA PHE A 501 0.23 -5.95 -4.65
C PHE A 501 1.25 -6.08 -5.79
N ASN A 502 2.29 -5.25 -5.79
CA ASN A 502 3.19 -5.11 -6.94
C ASN A 502 4.34 -6.12 -6.95
N TRP A 503 4.79 -6.65 -5.80
CA TRP A 503 5.88 -7.63 -5.75
C TRP A 503 5.68 -8.86 -6.64
N PRO A 504 4.47 -9.44 -6.77
CA PRO A 504 4.24 -10.54 -7.70
C PRO A 504 4.41 -10.18 -9.18
N ALA A 505 4.32 -8.91 -9.53
CA ALA A 505 4.46 -8.47 -10.92
C ALA A 505 5.92 -8.53 -11.41
N LEU A 506 6.89 -8.37 -10.51
CA LEU A 506 8.31 -8.43 -10.89
C LEU A 506 8.70 -9.79 -11.49
N PRO A 507 8.42 -10.95 -10.85
CA PRO A 507 8.67 -12.25 -11.47
C PRO A 507 7.99 -12.44 -12.82
N VAL A 508 6.76 -11.95 -12.97
CA VAL A 508 6.00 -12.06 -14.22
C VAL A 508 6.64 -11.25 -15.34
N ALA A 509 7.05 -10.00 -15.04
CA ALA A 509 7.72 -9.14 -16.02
C ALA A 509 9.14 -9.63 -16.36
N MET A 510 9.76 -10.43 -15.50
CA MET A 510 11.10 -10.98 -15.72
C MET A 510 11.13 -12.29 -16.52
N ALA A 511 9.98 -12.89 -16.82
CA ALA A 511 9.92 -14.07 -17.67
C ALA A 511 10.49 -13.76 -19.05
N ASP A 512 11.28 -14.70 -19.58
CA ASP A 512 11.95 -14.59 -20.89
C ASP A 512 12.98 -13.43 -21.04
N THR A 513 13.27 -12.70 -19.96
CA THR A 513 14.38 -11.72 -19.91
C THR A 513 15.71 -12.40 -19.53
N ILE A 514 16.78 -11.64 -19.48
CA ILE A 514 18.09 -12.17 -19.08
C ILE A 514 18.46 -11.72 -17.67
N VAL A 515 19.25 -12.55 -16.96
CA VAL A 515 19.68 -12.25 -15.58
C VAL A 515 20.36 -10.88 -15.43
N PRO A 516 21.23 -10.42 -16.36
CA PRO A 516 21.84 -9.09 -16.29
C PRO A 516 20.86 -7.91 -16.29
N ASP A 517 19.62 -8.09 -16.74
CA ASP A 517 18.59 -7.04 -16.72
C ASP A 517 17.84 -6.95 -15.39
N PHE A 518 18.03 -7.92 -14.49
CA PHE A 518 17.33 -7.95 -13.22
C PHE A 518 17.55 -6.69 -12.34
N PRO A 519 18.76 -6.16 -12.15
CA PRO A 519 18.97 -4.96 -11.35
C PRO A 519 18.16 -3.76 -11.90
N LEU A 520 18.23 -3.54 -13.22
CA LEU A 520 17.49 -2.49 -13.90
C LEU A 520 15.97 -2.68 -13.78
N ALA A 521 15.48 -3.88 -14.04
CA ALA A 521 14.07 -4.22 -13.90
C ALA A 521 13.58 -4.02 -12.46
N ASN A 522 14.29 -4.59 -11.46
CA ASN A 522 13.95 -4.43 -10.04
C ASN A 522 13.94 -2.95 -9.62
N LYS A 523 14.93 -2.16 -10.05
CA LYS A 523 14.96 -0.72 -9.80
C LYS A 523 13.80 0.01 -10.50
N SER A 524 13.37 -0.42 -11.68
CA SER A 524 12.23 0.20 -12.38
C SER A 524 10.90 -0.01 -11.64
N PHE A 525 10.75 -1.12 -10.92
CA PHE A 525 9.64 -1.36 -10.00
C PHE A 525 9.83 -0.64 -8.66
N ASN A 526 11.03 -0.55 -8.15
CA ASN A 526 11.45 0.05 -6.86
C ASN A 526 10.46 -0.18 -5.70
N LEU A 527 10.17 -1.45 -5.42
CA LEU A 527 9.18 -1.85 -4.43
C LEU A 527 9.77 -1.78 -3.01
N SER A 528 8.93 -1.42 -2.04
CA SER A 528 9.32 -1.36 -0.64
C SER A 528 9.33 -2.76 -0.03
N TYR A 529 10.49 -3.17 0.52
CA TYR A 529 10.56 -4.36 1.37
C TYR A 529 9.88 -4.10 2.71
N ALA A 530 10.18 -2.96 3.33
CA ALA A 530 9.62 -2.57 4.63
C ALA A 530 8.09 -2.38 4.59
N GLY A 531 7.56 -1.78 3.51
CA GLY A 531 6.11 -1.60 3.33
C GLY A 531 5.37 -2.91 3.03
N ASN A 532 6.02 -3.86 2.32
CA ASN A 532 5.45 -5.18 2.08
C ASN A 532 5.49 -6.06 3.34
N ASP A 533 6.58 -6.03 4.08
CA ASP A 533 6.87 -6.97 5.15
C ASP A 533 6.21 -6.57 6.50
N LEU A 534 6.02 -5.27 6.76
CA LEU A 534 5.44 -4.64 7.97
C LEU A 534 6.16 -5.03 9.31
#